data_e9bc08bf6c3ee2303062def649b03998
#
_entry.id   e9bc08bf6c3ee2303062def649b03998
#
_cell.length_a   1.000
_cell.length_b   1.000
_cell.length_c   1.000
_cell.angle_alpha   90.00
_cell.angle_beta   90.00
_cell.angle_gamma   90.00
#
_symmetry.space_group_name_H-M   'P 1'
#
loop_
_entity.id
_entity.type
_entity.pdbx_description
1 polymer ?
#
loop_
_entity_poly.entity_id
_entity_poly.type
_entity_poly.pdbx_seq_one_letter_code
_entity_poly.pdbx_strand_id
1 'polypeptide(L)' 'MAQGFEYKVVELREGMIGGKMSGEKLEKVLNEHGRDGWQLKSVTSVEVKGRVGPGGVEGVLVTFERMRG' A
#
# COMPACT_ATOMS: atom_id res chain seq x y z
N MET A 1 -30.46 7.80 -0.18
CA MET A 1 -29.46 7.05 0.54
C MET A 1 -28.07 7.43 0.09
N ALA A 2 -27.26 7.84 1.00
CA ALA A 2 -25.94 8.28 0.64
C ALA A 2 -25.08 7.07 0.28
N GLN A 3 -24.32 7.21 -0.77
CA GLN A 3 -23.34 6.23 -1.12
C GLN A 3 -22.02 6.63 -0.50
N GLY A 4 -21.32 5.68 0.00
CA GLY A 4 -20.06 5.95 0.63
C GLY A 4 -18.93 5.37 -0.17
N PHE A 5 -17.76 5.53 0.37
CA PHE A 5 -16.56 4.93 -0.18
C PHE A 5 -16.02 3.93 0.82
N GLU A 6 -15.35 2.94 0.32
CA GLU A 6 -14.60 2.06 1.18
C GLU A 6 -13.12 2.23 0.87
N TYR A 7 -12.32 1.95 1.86
CA TYR A 7 -10.88 2.19 1.75
C TYR A 7 -10.12 0.93 2.09
N LYS A 8 -8.97 0.80 1.48
CA LYS A 8 -8.08 -0.30 1.75
C LYS A 8 -6.67 0.25 1.88
N VAL A 9 -5.97 -0.16 2.91
CA VAL A 9 -4.59 0.27 3.10
C VAL A 9 -3.71 -0.96 2.98
N VAL A 10 -2.72 -0.85 2.11
CA VAL A 10 -1.76 -1.92 1.90
C VAL A 10 -0.40 -1.42 2.36
N GLU A 11 0.24 -2.19 3.21
CA GLU A 11 1.57 -1.85 3.69
C GLU A 11 2.58 -2.67 2.91
N LEU A 12 3.54 -1.98 2.31
CA LEU A 12 4.61 -2.64 1.59
C LEU A 12 5.91 -2.32 2.30
N ARG A 13 6.65 -3.34 2.65
CA ARG A 13 7.91 -3.17 3.34
C ARG A 13 9.04 -3.69 2.50
N GLU A 14 10.19 -3.05 2.66
CA GLU A 14 11.40 -3.51 2.02
C GLU A 14 11.70 -4.92 2.52
N GLY A 15 12.01 -5.80 1.62
CA GLY A 15 12.32 -7.18 1.96
C GLY A 15 11.11 -8.08 2.07
N MET A 16 9.93 -7.50 2.20
CA MET A 16 8.73 -8.27 2.40
C MET A 16 8.34 -9.06 1.17
N ILE A 17 8.63 -8.51 0.02
CA ILE A 17 8.31 -9.15 -1.24
C ILE A 17 9.59 -9.44 -2.03
N GLY A 18 10.60 -9.89 -1.31
CA GLY A 18 11.78 -10.42 -1.95
C GLY A 18 12.75 -9.38 -2.42
N GLY A 19 13.10 -8.41 -1.59
CA GLY A 19 14.12 -7.47 -1.96
C GLY A 19 13.73 -6.05 -1.70
N LYS A 20 14.44 -5.15 -2.36
CA LYS A 20 14.20 -3.74 -2.16
C LYS A 20 12.91 -3.31 -2.82
N MET A 21 12.31 -2.29 -2.24
CA MET A 21 11.15 -1.66 -2.84
C MET A 21 11.55 -1.07 -4.17
N SER A 22 10.72 -1.27 -5.17
CA SER A 22 10.99 -0.73 -6.49
C SER A 22 9.69 -0.26 -7.10
N GLY A 23 9.83 0.57 -8.12
CA GLY A 23 8.66 1.05 -8.83
C GLY A 23 7.88 -0.07 -9.46
N GLU A 24 8.55 -1.12 -9.90
CA GLU A 24 7.86 -2.24 -10.50
C GLU A 24 6.97 -2.96 -9.51
N LYS A 25 7.45 -3.11 -8.28
CA LYS A 25 6.64 -3.77 -7.25
C LYS A 25 5.43 -2.95 -6.91
N LEU A 26 5.62 -1.65 -6.79
CA LEU A 26 4.51 -0.76 -6.50
C LEU A 26 3.52 -0.78 -7.64
N GLU A 27 3.99 -0.72 -8.86
CA GLU A 27 3.11 -0.73 -10.02
C GLU A 27 2.27 -2.00 -10.06
N LYS A 28 2.87 -3.13 -9.72
CA LYS A 28 2.15 -4.38 -9.71
C LYS A 28 1.02 -4.34 -8.69
N VAL A 29 1.29 -3.82 -7.50
CA VAL A 29 0.27 -3.71 -6.48
C VAL A 29 -0.86 -2.78 -6.93
N LEU A 30 -0.50 -1.66 -7.53
CA LEU A 30 -1.50 -0.71 -7.99
C LEU A 30 -2.38 -1.34 -9.06
N ASN A 31 -1.77 -2.07 -9.99
CA ASN A 31 -2.55 -2.67 -11.06
C ASN A 31 -3.43 -3.79 -10.59
N GLU A 32 -2.95 -4.57 -9.64
CA GLU A 32 -3.76 -5.65 -9.09
C GLU A 32 -5.02 -5.11 -8.42
N HIS A 33 -4.86 -4.03 -7.68
CA HIS A 33 -6.01 -3.45 -7.00
C HIS A 33 -6.91 -2.70 -7.98
N GLY A 34 -6.30 -2.08 -8.99
CA GLY A 34 -7.08 -1.39 -10.00
C GLY A 34 -8.02 -2.32 -10.76
N ARG A 35 -7.59 -3.56 -10.97
CA ARG A 35 -8.46 -4.53 -11.63
C ARG A 35 -9.70 -4.84 -10.83
N ASP A 36 -9.61 -4.67 -9.51
CA ASP A 36 -10.76 -4.89 -8.64
C ASP A 36 -11.57 -3.63 -8.41
N GLY A 37 -11.26 -2.58 -9.14
CA GLY A 37 -12.02 -1.34 -9.04
C GLY A 37 -11.48 -0.35 -8.03
N TRP A 38 -10.34 -0.64 -7.43
CA TRP A 38 -9.74 0.27 -6.46
C TRP A 38 -9.01 1.39 -7.17
N GLN A 39 -9.13 2.57 -6.63
CA GLN A 39 -8.40 3.74 -7.12
C GLN A 39 -7.39 4.16 -6.10
N LEU A 40 -6.23 4.58 -6.57
CA LEU A 40 -5.19 5.04 -5.68
C LEU A 40 -5.60 6.38 -5.05
N LYS A 41 -5.53 6.44 -3.75
CA LYS A 41 -5.84 7.66 -3.02
C LYS A 41 -4.56 8.35 -2.57
N SER A 42 -3.65 7.60 -1.98
CA SER A 42 -2.40 8.20 -1.54
C SER A 42 -1.35 7.12 -1.33
N VAL A 43 -0.11 7.56 -1.39
CA VAL A 43 1.05 6.73 -1.06
C VAL A 43 1.88 7.53 -0.09
N THR A 44 2.13 6.95 1.07
CA THR A 44 2.87 7.64 2.12
C THR A 44 4.05 6.78 2.53
N SER A 45 5.22 7.38 2.54
CA SER A 45 6.41 6.70 3.02
C SER A 45 6.38 6.66 4.53
N VAL A 46 6.70 5.50 5.08
CA VAL A 46 6.70 5.34 6.53
C VAL A 46 7.91 4.53 6.92
N GLU A 47 8.33 4.75 8.15
CA GLU A 47 9.36 3.93 8.74
C GLU A 47 8.68 3.01 9.74
N VAL A 48 8.77 1.72 9.46
CA VAL A 48 8.16 0.73 10.33
C VAL A 48 9.23 0.29 11.32
N LYS A 49 9.01 0.60 12.57
CA LYS A 49 9.99 0.22 13.58
C LYS A 49 9.80 -1.24 13.91
N GLY A 50 10.86 -1.99 13.67
CA GLY A 50 10.81 -3.39 13.95
C GLY A 50 11.01 -3.65 15.40
N ARG A 51 10.67 -4.85 15.78
CA ARG A 51 10.91 -5.28 17.16
C ARG A 51 12.32 -5.78 17.33
N VAL A 52 12.94 -6.11 16.23
CA VAL A 52 14.23 -6.75 16.25
C VAL A 52 15.21 -5.83 15.58
N GLY A 53 16.30 -5.58 16.28
CA GLY A 53 17.37 -4.79 15.72
C GLY A 53 17.14 -3.31 15.85
N PRO A 54 18.21 -2.56 15.66
CA PRO A 54 18.14 -1.11 15.68
C PRO A 54 17.55 -0.61 14.37
N GLY A 55 16.86 0.49 14.46
CA GLY A 55 16.30 1.10 13.29
C GLY A 55 15.03 0.42 12.85
N GLY A 56 14.51 0.88 11.77
CA GLY A 56 13.27 0.36 11.25
C GLY A 56 13.44 -0.15 9.84
N VAL A 57 12.37 -0.61 9.28
CA VAL A 57 12.32 -1.03 7.90
C VAL A 57 11.53 0.03 7.15
N GLU A 58 12.10 0.48 6.05
CA GLU A 58 11.40 1.44 5.23
C GLU A 58 10.26 0.79 4.49
N GLY A 59 9.17 1.50 4.39
CA GLY A 59 8.03 0.98 3.70
C GLY A 59 7.14 2.09 3.22
N VAL A 60 6.04 1.71 2.59
CA VAL A 60 5.05 2.66 2.14
C VAL A 60 3.68 2.14 2.50
N LEU A 61 2.79 3.07 2.81
CA LEU A 61 1.38 2.78 2.98
C LEU A 61 0.66 3.27 1.75
N VAL A 62 -0.01 2.37 1.08
CA VAL A 62 -0.75 2.68 -0.13
C VAL A 62 -2.22 2.62 0.22
N THR A 63 -2.89 3.73 0.04
CA THR A 63 -4.31 3.82 0.37
C THR A 63 -5.12 3.84 -0.90
N PHE A 64 -6.08 2.97 -0.96
CA PHE A 64 -6.99 2.88 -2.10
C PHE A 64 -8.39 3.22 -1.63
N GLU A 65 -9.19 3.69 -2.56
CA GLU A 65 -10.60 3.89 -2.29
C GLU A 65 -11.41 3.38 -3.46
N ARG A 66 -12.64 3.00 -3.20
CA ARG A 66 -13.56 2.71 -4.27
C ARG A 66 -14.97 2.97 -3.75
N MET A 67 -15.85 3.23 -4.68
CA MET A 67 -17.22 3.52 -4.34
C MET A 67 -17.91 2.23 -3.89
N ARG A 68 -18.61 2.34 -2.80
CA ARG A 68 -19.44 1.23 -2.33
C ARG A 68 -20.73 1.29 -3.10
N GLY A 69 -21.07 0.21 -3.62
CA GLY A 69 -22.21 0.31 -4.41
C GLY A 69 -23.19 -0.73 -4.44
#